data_cd6f0cbb838c1783583370394c1e2c48
#
_entry.id   cd6f0cbb838c1783583370394c1e2c48
#
_cell.length_a   1.000
_cell.length_b   1.000
_cell.length_c   1.000
_cell.angle_alpha   90.00
_cell.angle_beta   90.00
_cell.angle_gamma   90.00
#
_symmetry.space_group_name_H-M   'P 1'
#
loop_
_entity.id
_entity.type
_entity.pdbx_description
1 polymer ?
#
loop_
_entity_poly.entity_id
_entity_poly.type
_entity_poly.pdbx_seq_one_letter_code
_entity_poly.pdbx_strand_id
1 'polypeptide(L)'
;GYPDGLTANLAVKKLNELTAKNEPFCLAVGFFKPHLPFTSPKKYWDMYDEASIPISPMPDIPEGCDPVSLHESAEFKSYQSGDEMPSIKNRVSDEYARKLRHAYFACVSYMDAQVGKVLDALEASGKMDNTIIILWGDHGWHLGDLRVWGKHTLHETSLSSALVIKAPQCKPGIKNNRIVSSIDIYPTLMELCKISLPKGLDGHSFATLLNNPDNPKWTDAAYSYYRNCITLRTPEYRLTRYNKKGETITELYQYRPDRIERKNIAQENPHIVKRLLPLWEKGVRFDY
;
A
#
# COMPACT_ATOMS: atom_id res chain seq x y z
N GLY A 1 4.06 17.27 21.48
CA GLY A 1 4.75 16.93 20.23
C GLY A 1 3.92 15.97 19.38
N TYR A 2 4.26 15.85 18.13
CA TYR A 2 3.58 14.91 17.23
C TYR A 2 4.03 13.48 17.55
N PRO A 3 3.12 12.47 17.54
CA PRO A 3 3.44 11.09 17.92
C PRO A 3 4.64 10.49 17.19
N ASP A 4 4.72 10.65 15.86
CA ASP A 4 5.79 10.06 15.05
C ASP A 4 7.19 10.63 15.39
N GLY A 5 7.25 11.90 15.81
CA GLY A 5 8.48 12.47 16.30
C GLY A 5 8.98 11.84 17.61
N LEU A 6 8.04 11.48 18.50
CA LEU A 6 8.37 10.74 19.73
C LEU A 6 8.79 9.31 19.40
N THR A 7 8.06 8.65 18.50
CA THR A 7 8.41 7.32 18.02
C THR A 7 9.81 7.27 17.41
N ALA A 8 10.15 8.23 16.54
CA ALA A 8 11.49 8.33 15.95
C ALA A 8 12.58 8.49 17.03
N ASN A 9 12.36 9.36 18.02
CA ASN A 9 13.33 9.58 19.10
C ASN A 9 13.53 8.31 19.96
N LEU A 10 12.45 7.58 20.25
CA LEU A 10 12.52 6.31 20.96
C LEU A 10 13.22 5.23 20.13
N ALA A 11 12.92 5.19 18.82
CA ALA A 11 13.56 4.27 17.89
C ALA A 11 15.07 4.51 17.79
N VAL A 12 15.50 5.77 17.69
CA VAL A 12 16.93 6.16 17.70
C VAL A 12 17.59 5.72 19.00
N LYS A 13 16.97 6.02 20.15
CA LYS A 13 17.50 5.57 21.44
C LYS A 13 17.67 4.05 21.48
N LYS A 14 16.64 3.31 21.06
CA LYS A 14 16.65 1.85 21.06
C LYS A 14 17.68 1.29 20.08
N LEU A 15 17.81 1.90 18.90
CA LEU A 15 18.81 1.51 17.90
C LEU A 15 20.22 1.66 18.45
N ASN A 16 20.53 2.79 19.10
CA ASN A 16 21.83 3.02 19.74
C ASN A 16 22.16 1.97 20.82
N GLU A 17 21.15 1.56 21.62
CA GLU A 17 21.31 0.49 22.61
C GLU A 17 21.60 -0.87 21.95
N LEU A 18 20.95 -1.16 20.82
CA LEU A 18 21.09 -2.42 20.09
C LEU A 18 22.43 -2.50 19.34
N THR A 19 22.80 -1.42 18.67
CA THR A 19 24.04 -1.36 17.89
C THR A 19 25.32 -1.34 18.76
N ALA A 20 25.20 -0.87 20.01
CA ALA A 20 26.28 -0.95 21.01
C ALA A 20 26.60 -2.39 21.46
N LYS A 21 25.63 -3.31 21.32
CA LYS A 21 25.83 -4.74 21.55
C LYS A 21 26.34 -5.37 20.27
N ASN A 22 27.33 -6.22 20.34
CA ASN A 22 27.81 -6.92 19.15
C ASN A 22 26.99 -8.20 18.88
N GLU A 23 25.65 -8.03 18.84
CA GLU A 23 24.66 -9.10 18.68
C GLU A 23 23.73 -8.78 17.51
N PRO A 24 23.23 -9.79 16.78
CA PRO A 24 22.16 -9.57 15.80
C PRO A 24 20.89 -9.02 16.47
N PHE A 25 20.19 -8.12 15.79
CA PHE A 25 18.95 -7.55 16.28
C PHE A 25 17.90 -7.45 15.18
N CYS A 26 16.64 -7.34 15.59
CA CYS A 26 15.52 -6.94 14.76
C CYS A 26 14.80 -5.79 15.46
N LEU A 27 14.61 -4.69 14.76
CA LEU A 27 13.90 -3.51 15.27
C LEU A 27 12.77 -3.14 14.30
N ALA A 28 11.52 -3.27 14.75
CA ALA A 28 10.35 -2.78 14.04
C ALA A 28 9.96 -1.40 14.59
N VAL A 29 9.76 -0.43 13.69
CA VAL A 29 9.36 0.94 14.03
C VAL A 29 8.10 1.28 13.24
N GLY A 30 6.99 1.56 13.96
CA GLY A 30 5.72 1.92 13.35
C GLY A 30 5.46 3.42 13.43
N PHE A 31 5.22 4.08 12.28
CA PHE A 31 4.81 5.47 12.18
C PHE A 31 3.31 5.53 11.88
N PHE A 32 2.63 6.51 12.46
CA PHE A 32 1.19 6.68 12.33
C PHE A 32 0.81 7.45 11.06
N LYS A 33 1.61 8.47 10.69
CA LYS A 33 1.33 9.26 9.48
C LYS A 33 1.68 8.48 8.21
N PRO A 34 0.91 8.71 7.14
CA PRO A 34 -0.10 9.74 6.86
C PRO A 34 -1.55 9.43 7.27
N HIS A 35 -1.81 8.58 8.25
CA HIS A 35 -3.17 8.30 8.73
C HIS A 35 -3.89 9.59 9.21
N LEU A 36 -5.20 9.58 9.12
CA LEU A 36 -6.06 10.65 9.67
C LEU A 36 -5.82 10.88 11.18
N PRO A 37 -6.04 12.12 11.68
CA PRO A 37 -6.29 13.34 10.93
C PRO A 37 -5.04 13.79 10.18
N PHE A 38 -5.19 14.44 9.01
CA PHE A 38 -4.05 14.89 8.20
C PHE A 38 -3.41 16.14 8.81
N THR A 39 -2.73 15.96 9.94
CA THR A 39 -2.03 17.02 10.67
C THR A 39 -0.53 16.77 10.67
N SER A 40 0.23 17.81 10.34
CA SER A 40 1.69 17.81 10.34
C SER A 40 2.24 19.15 10.84
N PRO A 41 3.51 19.24 11.28
CA PRO A 41 4.12 20.52 11.57
C PRO A 41 4.12 21.45 10.34
N LYS A 42 3.86 22.76 10.58
CA LYS A 42 3.72 23.79 9.54
C LYS A 42 4.83 23.78 8.50
N LYS A 43 6.08 23.53 8.89
CA LYS A 43 7.22 23.49 7.95
C LYS A 43 7.05 22.47 6.81
N TYR A 44 6.31 21.38 7.01
CA TYR A 44 6.03 20.39 5.96
C TYR A 44 4.85 20.77 5.09
N TRP A 45 3.88 21.49 5.66
CA TRP A 45 2.81 22.13 4.91
C TRP A 45 3.38 23.18 3.93
N ASP A 46 4.28 24.04 4.42
CA ASP A 46 4.89 25.11 3.62
C ASP A 46 5.84 24.61 2.50
N MET A 47 6.12 23.30 2.43
CA MET A 47 6.90 22.71 1.34
C MET A 47 6.13 22.65 0.00
N TYR A 48 4.82 22.80 0.03
CA TYR A 48 3.96 22.62 -1.13
C TYR A 48 3.16 23.88 -1.43
N ASP A 49 3.05 24.23 -2.70
CA ASP A 49 2.07 25.19 -3.18
C ASP A 49 0.76 24.45 -3.45
N GLU A 50 -0.31 24.79 -2.72
CA GLU A 50 -1.61 24.13 -2.82
C GLU A 50 -2.19 24.20 -4.24
N ALA A 51 -1.98 25.30 -4.97
CA ALA A 51 -2.47 25.46 -6.34
C ALA A 51 -1.83 24.45 -7.31
N SER A 52 -0.61 24.01 -7.00
CA SER A 52 0.13 23.01 -7.81
C SER A 52 -0.22 21.56 -7.48
N ILE A 53 -0.95 21.29 -6.38
CA ILE A 53 -1.31 19.94 -5.97
C ILE A 53 -2.32 19.35 -6.98
N PRO A 54 -2.00 18.22 -7.64
CA PRO A 54 -2.94 17.59 -8.56
C PRO A 54 -4.13 16.98 -7.82
N ILE A 55 -5.30 17.02 -8.41
CA ILE A 55 -6.43 16.20 -7.98
C ILE A 55 -6.23 14.74 -8.40
N SER A 56 -7.10 13.84 -7.95
CA SER A 56 -7.07 12.45 -8.39
C SER A 56 -7.20 12.34 -9.91
N PRO A 57 -6.40 11.47 -10.59
CA PRO A 57 -6.58 11.18 -12.00
C PRO A 57 -7.86 10.40 -12.29
N MET A 58 -8.52 9.89 -11.27
CA MET A 58 -9.77 9.13 -11.32
C MET A 58 -10.76 9.62 -10.25
N PRO A 59 -11.26 10.87 -10.34
CA PRO A 59 -12.09 11.46 -9.29
C PRO A 59 -13.52 10.92 -9.28
N ASP A 60 -13.95 10.25 -10.35
CA ASP A 60 -15.30 9.70 -10.51
C ASP A 60 -15.31 8.18 -10.42
N ILE A 61 -16.50 7.63 -10.15
CA ILE A 61 -16.72 6.19 -10.07
C ILE A 61 -16.51 5.57 -11.46
N PRO A 62 -15.81 4.42 -11.58
CA PRO A 62 -15.62 3.73 -12.84
C PRO A 62 -16.94 3.36 -13.52
N GLU A 63 -16.96 3.42 -14.84
CA GLU A 63 -18.11 2.92 -15.61
C GLU A 63 -18.37 1.45 -15.29
N GLY A 64 -19.61 1.10 -14.98
CA GLY A 64 -20.03 -0.28 -14.66
C GLY A 64 -19.55 -0.81 -13.30
N CYS A 65 -18.99 0.04 -12.44
CA CYS A 65 -18.64 -0.29 -11.07
C CYS A 65 -19.90 -0.50 -10.22
N ASP A 66 -20.00 -1.58 -9.46
CA ASP A 66 -21.10 -1.78 -8.53
C ASP A 66 -20.81 -1.04 -7.20
N PRO A 67 -21.80 -0.31 -6.62
CA PRO A 67 -21.64 0.36 -5.33
C PRO A 67 -21.16 -0.54 -4.18
N VAL A 68 -21.30 -1.86 -4.28
CA VAL A 68 -20.80 -2.81 -3.26
C VAL A 68 -19.28 -2.79 -3.14
N SER A 69 -18.56 -2.39 -4.19
CA SER A 69 -17.09 -2.31 -4.21
C SER A 69 -16.56 -1.01 -3.58
N LEU A 70 -17.44 -0.08 -3.23
CA LEU A 70 -17.12 1.24 -2.70
C LEU A 70 -17.60 1.40 -1.25
N HIS A 71 -17.26 2.53 -0.63
CA HIS A 71 -17.78 2.90 0.69
C HIS A 71 -17.99 4.41 0.85
N GLU A 72 -18.77 4.79 1.84
CA GLU A 72 -19.22 6.16 2.11
C GLU A 72 -18.19 7.02 2.85
N SER A 73 -16.91 6.66 2.86
CA SER A 73 -15.83 7.42 3.52
C SER A 73 -16.11 7.72 5.01
N ALA A 74 -16.70 6.75 5.72
CA ALA A 74 -17.17 6.96 7.09
C ALA A 74 -16.03 7.31 8.06
N GLU A 75 -14.87 6.66 7.93
CA GLU A 75 -13.69 6.96 8.74
C GLU A 75 -13.23 8.40 8.53
N PHE A 76 -13.12 8.84 7.26
CA PHE A 76 -12.77 10.22 6.95
C PHE A 76 -13.77 11.22 7.56
N LYS A 77 -15.07 10.97 7.41
CA LYS A 77 -16.14 11.82 7.95
C LYS A 77 -16.07 11.96 9.47
N SER A 78 -15.58 10.94 10.18
CA SER A 78 -15.46 11.00 11.65
C SER A 78 -14.38 11.98 12.14
N TYR A 79 -13.41 12.32 11.28
CA TYR A 79 -12.33 13.28 11.59
C TYR A 79 -12.58 14.69 11.04
N GLN A 80 -13.57 14.83 10.17
CA GLN A 80 -13.84 16.08 9.50
C GLN A 80 -14.76 16.98 10.32
N SER A 81 -14.44 18.26 10.39
CA SER A 81 -15.19 19.28 11.13
C SER A 81 -15.96 20.26 10.25
N GLY A 82 -16.36 19.83 9.03
CA GLY A 82 -17.50 20.53 8.50
C GLY A 82 -17.48 21.26 7.17
N ASP A 83 -16.41 21.21 6.34
CA ASP A 83 -16.49 21.96 5.06
C ASP A 83 -17.32 21.20 4.02
N GLU A 84 -16.84 20.06 3.55
CA GLU A 84 -17.55 19.22 2.58
C GLU A 84 -17.57 17.75 3.00
N MET A 85 -18.67 17.05 2.75
CA MET A 85 -18.84 15.65 3.12
C MET A 85 -18.79 14.73 1.88
N PRO A 86 -17.67 14.01 1.66
CA PRO A 86 -17.58 13.09 0.54
C PRO A 86 -18.52 11.89 0.70
N SER A 87 -19.12 11.48 -0.41
CA SER A 87 -19.87 10.23 -0.51
C SER A 87 -19.76 9.68 -1.93
N ILE A 88 -20.16 8.43 -2.15
CA ILE A 88 -20.22 7.88 -3.51
C ILE A 88 -21.22 8.64 -4.40
N LYS A 89 -22.20 9.36 -3.82
CA LYS A 89 -23.16 10.21 -4.55
C LYS A 89 -22.63 11.61 -4.80
N ASN A 90 -21.86 12.17 -3.85
CA ASN A 90 -21.40 13.55 -3.88
C ASN A 90 -19.87 13.59 -3.85
N ARG A 91 -19.29 13.97 -4.98
CA ARG A 91 -17.88 14.30 -5.07
C ARG A 91 -17.64 15.65 -4.36
N VAL A 92 -16.53 15.73 -3.63
CA VAL A 92 -16.08 17.04 -3.10
C VAL A 92 -15.56 17.93 -4.24
N SER A 93 -15.55 19.24 -4.00
CA SER A 93 -14.99 20.21 -4.95
C SER A 93 -13.51 19.95 -5.21
N ASP A 94 -13.01 20.37 -6.37
CA ASP A 94 -11.59 20.25 -6.69
C ASP A 94 -10.71 21.09 -5.76
N GLU A 95 -11.21 22.23 -5.29
CA GLU A 95 -10.54 23.07 -4.31
C GLU A 95 -10.37 22.32 -2.98
N TYR A 96 -11.44 21.75 -2.47
CA TYR A 96 -11.42 21.00 -1.21
C TYR A 96 -10.58 19.72 -1.33
N ALA A 97 -10.70 19.00 -2.45
CA ALA A 97 -9.86 17.82 -2.73
C ALA A 97 -8.36 18.17 -2.75
N ARG A 98 -8.00 19.32 -3.34
CA ARG A 98 -6.61 19.81 -3.41
C ARG A 98 -6.08 20.15 -2.01
N LYS A 99 -6.86 20.83 -1.19
CA LYS A 99 -6.52 21.13 0.21
C LYS A 99 -6.28 19.87 1.04
N LEU A 100 -7.13 18.85 0.90
CA LEU A 100 -6.97 17.57 1.60
C LEU A 100 -5.71 16.81 1.14
N ARG A 101 -5.45 16.80 -0.16
CA ARG A 101 -4.24 16.17 -0.73
C ARG A 101 -2.98 16.91 -0.28
N HIS A 102 -3.02 18.23 -0.20
CA HIS A 102 -1.95 19.04 0.38
C HIS A 102 -1.63 18.59 1.81
N ALA A 103 -2.66 18.50 2.65
CA ALA A 103 -2.50 18.03 4.03
C ALA A 103 -1.89 16.61 4.10
N TYR A 104 -2.33 15.71 3.22
CA TYR A 104 -1.76 14.36 3.12
C TYR A 104 -0.29 14.39 2.70
N PHE A 105 0.08 15.16 1.69
CA PHE A 105 1.47 15.30 1.21
C PHE A 105 2.38 15.83 2.33
N ALA A 106 1.91 16.82 3.07
CA ALA A 106 2.64 17.34 4.22
C ALA A 106 2.83 16.29 5.34
N CYS A 107 1.83 15.42 5.55
CA CYS A 107 1.94 14.28 6.47
C CYS A 107 2.98 13.25 5.99
N VAL A 108 3.03 12.96 4.69
CA VAL A 108 4.02 12.05 4.11
C VAL A 108 5.43 12.62 4.30
N SER A 109 5.66 13.90 3.97
CA SER A 109 6.96 14.55 4.18
C SER A 109 7.38 14.59 5.65
N TYR A 110 6.41 14.76 6.54
CA TYR A 110 6.70 14.70 7.98
C TYR A 110 7.14 13.29 8.41
N MET A 111 6.43 12.26 8.00
CA MET A 111 6.77 10.86 8.29
C MET A 111 8.13 10.49 7.68
N ASP A 112 8.37 10.84 6.43
CA ASP A 112 9.65 10.62 5.73
C ASP A 112 10.83 11.20 6.52
N ALA A 113 10.70 12.43 7.03
CA ALA A 113 11.72 13.04 7.89
C ALA A 113 11.93 12.29 9.22
N GLN A 114 10.91 11.58 9.75
CA GLN A 114 11.09 10.75 10.93
C GLN A 114 11.81 9.43 10.60
N VAL A 115 11.49 8.82 9.45
CA VAL A 115 12.24 7.68 8.91
C VAL A 115 13.71 8.07 8.73
N GLY A 116 13.98 9.23 8.12
CA GLY A 116 15.34 9.78 7.94
C GLY A 116 16.15 9.79 9.24
N LYS A 117 15.58 10.27 10.35
CA LYS A 117 16.28 10.28 11.66
C LYS A 117 16.73 8.89 12.12
N VAL A 118 15.91 7.87 11.88
CA VAL A 118 16.25 6.48 12.26
C VAL A 118 17.36 5.95 11.36
N LEU A 119 17.29 6.26 10.06
CA LEU A 119 18.31 5.87 9.09
C LEU A 119 19.65 6.57 9.35
N ASP A 120 19.63 7.87 9.65
CA ASP A 120 20.83 8.65 10.03
C ASP A 120 21.53 8.05 11.27
N ALA A 121 20.75 7.64 12.28
CA ALA A 121 21.29 6.98 13.46
C ALA A 121 21.89 5.61 13.14
N LEU A 122 21.29 4.86 12.24
CA LEU A 122 21.82 3.57 11.78
C LEU A 122 23.14 3.78 11.02
N GLU A 123 23.21 4.77 10.14
CA GLU A 123 24.42 5.13 9.41
C GLU A 123 25.55 5.56 10.37
N ALA A 124 25.23 6.45 11.31
CA ALA A 124 26.18 6.91 12.33
C ALA A 124 26.72 5.77 13.21
N SER A 125 25.98 4.70 13.40
CA SER A 125 26.41 3.51 14.13
C SER A 125 27.42 2.64 13.36
N GLY A 126 27.65 2.88 12.05
CA GLY A 126 28.48 2.07 11.17
C GLY A 126 27.87 0.70 10.82
N LYS A 127 26.60 0.45 11.13
CA LYS A 127 25.92 -0.84 10.87
C LYS A 127 25.06 -0.85 9.60
N MET A 128 24.94 0.29 8.90
CA MET A 128 24.09 0.45 7.71
C MET A 128 24.34 -0.63 6.64
N ASP A 129 25.59 -0.95 6.36
CA ASP A 129 25.95 -1.90 5.30
C ASP A 129 25.68 -3.37 5.66
N ASN A 130 25.57 -3.65 6.95
CA ASN A 130 25.24 -5.00 7.44
C ASN A 130 23.81 -5.10 7.99
N THR A 131 22.92 -4.21 7.57
CA THR A 131 21.53 -4.20 8.02
C THR A 131 20.59 -4.33 6.83
N ILE A 132 19.60 -5.24 6.94
CA ILE A 132 18.46 -5.29 6.04
C ILE A 132 17.47 -4.23 6.51
N ILE A 133 17.06 -3.36 5.59
CA ILE A 133 16.08 -2.30 5.85
C ILE A 133 14.87 -2.57 4.97
N ILE A 134 13.69 -2.60 5.57
CA ILE A 134 12.42 -2.72 4.87
C ILE A 134 11.55 -1.53 5.25
N LEU A 135 11.23 -0.66 4.29
CA LEU A 135 10.20 0.35 4.42
C LEU A 135 8.95 -0.17 3.70
N TRP A 136 7.87 -0.30 4.45
CA TRP A 136 6.63 -0.90 3.98
C TRP A 136 5.42 -0.13 4.47
N GLY A 137 4.48 0.15 3.56
CA GLY A 137 3.13 0.62 3.90
C GLY A 137 2.19 -0.57 4.02
N ASP A 138 1.35 -0.58 5.05
CA ASP A 138 0.39 -1.66 5.32
C ASP A 138 -0.71 -1.75 4.25
N HIS A 139 -1.15 -0.60 3.72
CA HIS A 139 -2.12 -0.46 2.62
C HIS A 139 -1.93 0.89 1.91
N GLY A 140 -2.64 1.08 0.80
CA GLY A 140 -2.78 2.37 0.14
C GLY A 140 -3.95 3.18 0.71
N TRP A 141 -4.28 4.32 0.07
CA TRP A 141 -5.33 5.23 0.52
C TRP A 141 -5.93 6.00 -0.66
N HIS A 142 -7.26 6.01 -0.78
CA HIS A 142 -7.95 6.87 -1.73
C HIS A 142 -7.92 8.32 -1.27
N LEU A 143 -7.46 9.19 -2.15
CA LEU A 143 -7.43 10.65 -1.98
C LEU A 143 -8.38 11.33 -2.96
N GLY A 144 -9.65 10.94 -2.92
CA GLY A 144 -10.70 11.36 -3.84
C GLY A 144 -10.82 10.48 -5.08
N ASP A 145 -10.02 9.41 -5.18
CA ASP A 145 -10.19 8.42 -6.24
C ASP A 145 -11.51 7.68 -6.05
N LEU A 146 -12.26 7.47 -7.14
CA LEU A 146 -13.57 6.80 -7.14
C LEU A 146 -14.60 7.46 -6.20
N ARG A 147 -14.47 8.76 -5.92
CA ARG A 147 -15.21 9.53 -4.89
C ARG A 147 -14.99 9.05 -3.45
N VAL A 148 -13.98 8.23 -3.22
CA VAL A 148 -13.67 7.64 -1.91
C VAL A 148 -12.52 8.38 -1.24
N TRP A 149 -12.64 8.61 0.06
CA TRP A 149 -11.59 9.08 0.96
C TRP A 149 -11.42 8.03 2.06
N GLY A 150 -10.46 7.14 1.86
CA GLY A 150 -10.27 6.00 2.76
C GLY A 150 -9.57 4.82 2.11
N LYS A 151 -9.65 3.65 2.76
CA LYS A 151 -8.86 2.46 2.42
C LYS A 151 -9.67 1.19 2.16
N HIS A 152 -10.90 1.11 2.64
CA HIS A 152 -11.67 -0.14 2.71
C HIS A 152 -12.32 -0.53 1.38
N THR A 153 -11.52 -0.68 0.33
CA THR A 153 -11.94 -1.19 -0.98
C THR A 153 -10.97 -2.27 -1.47
N LEU A 154 -11.35 -3.00 -2.53
CA LEU A 154 -10.48 -3.93 -3.23
C LEU A 154 -9.95 -3.34 -4.56
N HIS A 155 -9.87 -2.00 -4.64
CA HIS A 155 -9.29 -1.28 -5.77
C HIS A 155 -7.78 -1.05 -5.60
N GLU A 156 -7.06 -0.84 -6.73
CA GLU A 156 -5.60 -0.70 -6.75
C GLU A 156 -5.10 0.37 -5.78
N THR A 157 -5.78 1.52 -5.73
CA THR A 157 -5.35 2.67 -4.91
C THR A 157 -5.30 2.34 -3.41
N SER A 158 -6.19 1.49 -2.90
CA SER A 158 -6.19 1.07 -1.50
C SER A 158 -5.29 -0.14 -1.22
N LEU A 159 -4.95 -0.94 -2.24
CA LEU A 159 -4.18 -2.17 -2.09
C LEU A 159 -2.70 -2.00 -2.44
N SER A 160 -2.36 -1.02 -3.30
CA SER A 160 -0.97 -0.74 -3.65
C SER A 160 -0.32 0.12 -2.58
N SER A 161 0.71 -0.40 -1.94
CA SER A 161 1.48 0.30 -0.91
C SER A 161 2.97 0.36 -1.26
N ALA A 162 3.69 1.28 -0.61
CA ALA A 162 5.13 1.39 -0.79
C ALA A 162 5.84 0.16 -0.23
N LEU A 163 6.84 -0.33 -0.96
CA LEU A 163 7.78 -1.34 -0.47
C LEU A 163 9.18 -1.02 -1.01
N VAL A 164 10.09 -0.71 -0.10
CA VAL A 164 11.51 -0.45 -0.42
C VAL A 164 12.36 -1.35 0.45
N ILE A 165 13.30 -2.06 -0.17
CA ILE A 165 14.20 -2.99 0.54
C ILE A 165 15.64 -2.65 0.20
N LYS A 166 16.47 -2.47 1.24
CA LYS A 166 17.94 -2.51 1.18
C LYS A 166 18.40 -3.77 1.88
N ALA A 167 19.25 -4.55 1.23
CA ALA A 167 19.89 -5.71 1.87
C ALA A 167 21.38 -5.75 1.46
N PRO A 168 22.28 -6.22 2.35
CA PRO A 168 23.73 -6.23 2.10
C PRO A 168 24.14 -6.90 0.79
N GLN A 169 23.41 -7.96 0.41
CA GLN A 169 23.70 -8.77 -0.79
C GLN A 169 22.96 -8.28 -2.05
N CYS A 170 22.20 -7.20 -1.97
CA CYS A 170 21.36 -6.71 -3.07
C CYS A 170 21.98 -5.50 -3.76
N LYS A 171 21.82 -5.42 -5.09
CA LYS A 171 22.24 -4.26 -5.88
C LYS A 171 21.32 -3.07 -5.55
N PRO A 172 21.88 -1.87 -5.34
CA PRO A 172 21.06 -0.67 -5.12
C PRO A 172 20.39 -0.19 -6.41
N GLY A 173 19.32 0.59 -6.26
CA GLY A 173 18.70 1.32 -7.37
C GLY A 173 17.84 0.49 -8.32
N ILE A 174 17.60 -0.79 -8.02
CA ILE A 174 16.72 -1.64 -8.86
C ILE A 174 15.26 -1.27 -8.60
N LYS A 175 14.57 -0.83 -9.66
CA LYS A 175 13.12 -0.72 -9.68
C LYS A 175 12.52 -2.02 -10.18
N ASN A 176 11.64 -2.62 -9.39
CA ASN A 176 10.95 -3.86 -9.72
C ASN A 176 9.46 -3.60 -9.92
N ASN A 177 8.88 -4.08 -11.02
CA ASN A 177 7.46 -3.93 -11.35
C ASN A 177 6.67 -5.24 -11.17
N ARG A 178 7.31 -6.29 -10.61
CA ARG A 178 6.64 -7.57 -10.33
C ARG A 178 5.62 -7.42 -9.20
N ILE A 179 4.61 -8.25 -9.23
CA ILE A 179 3.57 -8.24 -8.22
C ILE A 179 4.02 -9.11 -7.05
N VAL A 180 4.10 -8.51 -5.87
CA VAL A 180 4.38 -9.16 -4.59
C VAL A 180 3.27 -8.82 -3.61
N SER A 181 3.07 -9.66 -2.61
CA SER A 181 2.10 -9.43 -1.53
C SER A 181 2.80 -9.12 -0.21
N SER A 182 2.11 -8.43 0.70
CA SER A 182 2.65 -8.16 2.04
C SER A 182 2.98 -9.45 2.81
N ILE A 183 2.28 -10.55 2.56
CA ILE A 183 2.57 -11.86 3.18
C ILE A 183 3.90 -12.45 2.71
N ASP A 184 4.45 -11.98 1.58
CA ASP A 184 5.73 -12.43 1.03
C ASP A 184 6.94 -11.78 1.74
N ILE A 185 6.72 -10.71 2.51
CA ILE A 185 7.79 -9.98 3.21
C ILE A 185 8.47 -10.88 4.25
N TYR A 186 7.69 -11.59 5.06
CA TYR A 186 8.22 -12.45 6.12
C TYR A 186 9.11 -13.57 5.56
N PRO A 187 8.68 -14.43 4.61
CA PRO A 187 9.54 -15.45 4.04
C PRO A 187 10.75 -14.86 3.31
N THR A 188 10.64 -13.69 2.69
CA THR A 188 11.77 -13.00 2.08
C THR A 188 12.81 -12.58 3.11
N LEU A 189 12.36 -12.00 4.24
CA LEU A 189 13.26 -11.61 5.33
C LEU A 189 13.99 -12.82 5.92
N MET A 190 13.26 -13.93 6.15
CA MET A 190 13.87 -15.16 6.66
C MET A 190 14.95 -15.71 5.73
N GLU A 191 14.68 -15.75 4.41
CA GLU A 191 15.68 -16.19 3.42
C GLU A 191 16.90 -15.26 3.42
N LEU A 192 16.71 -13.95 3.41
CA LEU A 192 17.81 -12.98 3.46
C LEU A 192 18.66 -13.12 4.73
N CYS A 193 18.04 -13.46 5.86
CA CYS A 193 18.71 -13.73 7.13
C CYS A 193 19.28 -15.16 7.24
N LYS A 194 19.07 -16.03 6.24
CA LYS A 194 19.44 -17.45 6.26
C LYS A 194 18.81 -18.22 7.43
N ILE A 195 17.60 -17.86 7.79
CA ILE A 195 16.80 -18.53 8.82
C ILE A 195 15.82 -19.49 8.15
N SER A 196 15.72 -20.70 8.68
CA SER A 196 14.81 -21.71 8.15
C SER A 196 13.35 -21.27 8.25
N LEU A 197 12.60 -21.45 7.17
CA LEU A 197 11.18 -21.12 7.12
C LEU A 197 10.34 -22.15 7.89
N PRO A 198 9.34 -21.71 8.68
CA PRO A 198 8.32 -22.61 9.19
C PRO A 198 7.47 -23.18 8.04
N LYS A 199 6.86 -24.34 8.27
CA LYS A 199 5.91 -24.94 7.32
C LYS A 199 4.56 -24.19 7.37
N GLY A 200 3.83 -24.22 6.26
CA GLY A 200 2.46 -23.70 6.20
C GLY A 200 2.34 -22.18 6.06
N LEU A 201 3.35 -21.53 5.49
CA LEU A 201 3.25 -20.12 5.10
C LEU A 201 2.48 -19.97 3.79
N ASP A 202 1.60 -18.99 3.72
CA ASP A 202 0.88 -18.62 2.50
C ASP A 202 1.74 -17.77 1.56
N GLY A 203 2.66 -16.97 2.12
CA GLY A 203 3.58 -16.13 1.36
C GLY A 203 4.80 -16.90 0.83
N HIS A 204 5.40 -16.35 -0.22
CA HIS A 204 6.58 -16.91 -0.89
C HIS A 204 7.71 -15.87 -0.89
N SER A 205 8.95 -16.33 -0.73
CA SER A 205 10.08 -15.41 -0.78
C SER A 205 10.29 -14.86 -2.19
N PHE A 206 10.38 -13.54 -2.29
CA PHE A 206 10.79 -12.81 -3.49
C PHE A 206 12.26 -12.36 -3.44
N ALA A 207 13.09 -12.90 -2.57
CA ALA A 207 14.51 -12.52 -2.44
C ALA A 207 15.26 -12.55 -3.78
N THR A 208 14.94 -13.51 -4.65
CA THR A 208 15.51 -13.60 -5.99
C THR A 208 15.19 -12.41 -6.88
N LEU A 209 14.05 -11.74 -6.68
CA LEU A 209 13.65 -10.58 -7.45
C LEU A 209 14.46 -9.32 -7.11
N LEU A 210 15.10 -9.28 -5.94
CA LEU A 210 15.90 -8.14 -5.51
C LEU A 210 17.15 -7.92 -6.38
N ASN A 211 17.68 -9.01 -6.98
CA ASN A 211 18.83 -8.95 -7.88
C ASN A 211 18.50 -9.31 -9.34
N ASN A 212 17.37 -9.98 -9.55
CA ASN A 212 16.90 -10.41 -10.89
C ASN A 212 15.38 -10.12 -11.00
N PRO A 213 15.00 -8.87 -11.33
CA PRO A 213 13.59 -8.48 -11.42
C PRO A 213 12.81 -9.25 -12.50
N ASP A 214 13.50 -9.78 -13.51
CA ASP A 214 12.90 -10.53 -14.64
C ASP A 214 12.87 -12.04 -14.41
N ASN A 215 13.05 -12.53 -13.17
CA ASN A 215 13.04 -13.95 -12.86
C ASN A 215 11.75 -14.64 -13.37
N PRO A 216 11.85 -15.53 -14.39
CA PRO A 216 10.66 -16.14 -15.01
C PRO A 216 9.94 -17.16 -14.11
N LYS A 217 10.58 -17.57 -13.01
CA LYS A 217 9.98 -18.51 -12.05
C LYS A 217 9.01 -17.82 -11.07
N TRP A 218 9.02 -16.48 -11.03
CA TRP A 218 8.08 -15.75 -10.17
C TRP A 218 6.70 -15.68 -10.80
N THR A 219 5.68 -15.96 -10.02
CA THR A 219 4.28 -15.83 -10.46
C THR A 219 3.73 -14.48 -10.01
N ASP A 220 3.39 -13.63 -10.97
CA ASP A 220 2.81 -12.31 -10.73
C ASP A 220 1.32 -12.41 -10.39
N ALA A 221 1.02 -12.79 -9.16
CA ALA A 221 -0.34 -12.85 -8.66
C ALA A 221 -0.35 -12.47 -7.18
N ALA A 222 -1.23 -11.53 -6.80
CA ALA A 222 -1.49 -11.21 -5.41
C ALA A 222 -2.99 -11.28 -5.13
N TYR A 223 -3.33 -11.72 -3.93
CA TYR A 223 -4.70 -11.82 -3.46
C TYR A 223 -4.92 -10.85 -2.32
N SER A 224 -6.11 -10.24 -2.28
CA SER A 224 -6.52 -9.42 -1.15
C SER A 224 -7.97 -9.71 -0.81
N TYR A 225 -8.27 -9.60 0.48
CA TYR A 225 -9.56 -9.99 1.04
C TYR A 225 -10.13 -8.80 1.79
N TYR A 226 -11.40 -8.55 1.59
CA TYR A 226 -12.14 -7.59 2.38
C TYR A 226 -13.59 -8.05 2.54
N ARG A 227 -14.04 -8.23 3.79
CA ARG A 227 -15.33 -8.89 4.09
C ARG A 227 -15.36 -10.27 3.40
N ASN A 228 -16.44 -10.58 2.70
CA ASN A 228 -16.60 -11.86 1.97
C ASN A 228 -16.24 -11.72 0.48
N CYS A 229 -15.26 -10.89 0.17
CA CYS A 229 -14.88 -10.55 -1.19
C CYS A 229 -13.38 -10.81 -1.39
N ILE A 230 -13.03 -11.28 -2.58
CA ILE A 230 -11.65 -11.62 -2.95
C ILE A 230 -11.32 -10.92 -4.27
N THR A 231 -10.14 -10.32 -4.32
CA THR A 231 -9.56 -9.80 -5.55
C THR A 231 -8.27 -10.53 -5.88
N LEU A 232 -8.10 -10.82 -7.18
CA LEU A 232 -6.85 -11.29 -7.78
C LEU A 232 -6.24 -10.13 -8.57
N ARG A 233 -4.99 -9.81 -8.30
CA ARG A 233 -4.17 -8.85 -9.04
C ARG A 233 -3.15 -9.61 -9.89
N THR A 234 -3.16 -9.38 -11.21
CA THR A 234 -2.16 -9.85 -12.16
C THR A 234 -1.52 -8.65 -12.87
N PRO A 235 -0.43 -8.76 -13.65
CA PRO A 235 0.18 -7.62 -14.34
C PRO A 235 -0.77 -6.83 -15.22
N GLU A 236 -1.75 -7.49 -15.82
CA GLU A 236 -2.68 -6.88 -16.78
C GLU A 236 -4.07 -6.60 -16.23
N TYR A 237 -4.51 -7.35 -15.23
CA TYR A 237 -5.89 -7.33 -14.78
C TYR A 237 -6.02 -7.40 -13.26
N ARG A 238 -7.12 -6.83 -12.78
CA ARG A 238 -7.71 -7.12 -11.47
C ARG A 238 -9.06 -7.79 -11.69
N LEU A 239 -9.24 -8.97 -11.12
CA LEU A 239 -10.52 -9.68 -11.07
C LEU A 239 -11.02 -9.72 -9.65
N THR A 240 -12.15 -9.07 -9.38
CA THR A 240 -12.79 -9.05 -8.06
C THR A 240 -14.16 -9.69 -8.14
N ARG A 241 -14.50 -10.51 -7.15
CA ARG A 241 -15.85 -11.09 -7.02
C ARG A 241 -16.42 -10.77 -5.64
N TYR A 242 -17.57 -10.15 -5.64
CA TYR A 242 -18.32 -9.72 -4.46
C TYR A 242 -19.55 -10.61 -4.29
N ASN A 243 -19.82 -11.05 -3.05
CA ASN A 243 -21.11 -11.66 -2.73
C ASN A 243 -22.08 -10.57 -2.26
N LYS A 244 -23.16 -10.37 -3.02
CA LYS A 244 -24.21 -9.40 -2.72
C LYS A 244 -25.53 -10.14 -2.60
N LYS A 245 -25.97 -10.42 -1.38
CA LYS A 245 -27.24 -11.11 -1.08
C LYS A 245 -27.42 -12.46 -1.83
N GLY A 246 -26.34 -13.23 -1.96
CA GLY A 246 -26.34 -14.51 -2.65
C GLY A 246 -26.04 -14.43 -4.15
N GLU A 247 -26.00 -13.24 -4.73
CA GLU A 247 -25.55 -13.01 -6.11
C GLU A 247 -24.06 -12.69 -6.16
N THR A 248 -23.35 -13.19 -7.16
CA THR A 248 -21.96 -12.86 -7.39
C THR A 248 -21.84 -11.71 -8.37
N ILE A 249 -21.37 -10.57 -7.90
CA ILE A 249 -20.97 -9.44 -8.72
C ILE A 249 -19.52 -9.64 -9.12
N THR A 250 -19.23 -9.50 -10.41
CA THR A 250 -17.88 -9.65 -10.96
C THR A 250 -17.42 -8.33 -11.56
N GLU A 251 -16.24 -7.88 -11.14
CA GLU A 251 -15.56 -6.70 -11.71
C GLU A 251 -14.22 -7.13 -12.28
N LEU A 252 -13.93 -6.66 -13.49
CA LEU A 252 -12.65 -6.85 -14.18
C LEU A 252 -12.13 -5.50 -14.65
N TYR A 253 -10.96 -5.13 -14.17
CA TYR A 253 -10.26 -3.90 -14.60
C TYR A 253 -8.96 -4.26 -15.31
N GLN A 254 -8.64 -3.48 -16.37
CA GLN A 254 -7.41 -3.64 -17.14
C GLN A 254 -6.42 -2.53 -16.80
N TYR A 255 -5.13 -2.89 -16.63
CA TYR A 255 -4.05 -1.98 -16.21
C TYR A 255 -3.12 -1.51 -17.34
N ARG A 256 -3.53 -1.60 -18.57
CA ARG A 256 -2.80 -1.02 -19.70
C ARG A 256 -3.66 0.01 -20.40
N PRO A 257 -3.13 1.18 -20.75
CA PRO A 257 -1.72 1.61 -20.68
C PRO A 257 -1.24 2.10 -19.31
N ASP A 258 -2.14 2.26 -18.34
CA ASP A 258 -1.84 2.75 -17.00
C ASP A 258 -2.53 1.87 -15.92
N ARG A 259 -2.35 2.23 -14.66
CA ARG A 259 -2.94 1.50 -13.51
C ARG A 259 -4.25 2.11 -13.02
N ILE A 260 -5.02 2.74 -13.90
CA ILE A 260 -6.27 3.42 -13.55
C ILE A 260 -7.47 2.54 -13.91
N GLU A 261 -8.31 2.25 -12.93
CA GLU A 261 -9.50 1.39 -13.04
C GLU A 261 -10.70 2.21 -13.55
N ARG A 262 -10.76 2.53 -14.86
CA ARG A 262 -11.77 3.43 -15.44
C ARG A 262 -13.11 2.76 -15.74
N LYS A 263 -13.08 1.48 -16.08
CA LYS A 263 -14.27 0.76 -16.55
C LYS A 263 -14.22 -0.71 -16.12
N ASN A 264 -15.32 -1.20 -15.58
CA ASN A 264 -15.54 -2.62 -15.39
C ASN A 264 -15.85 -3.28 -16.74
N ILE A 265 -14.91 -4.06 -17.25
CA ILE A 265 -15.01 -4.73 -18.56
C ILE A 265 -15.44 -6.19 -18.47
N ALA A 266 -15.93 -6.65 -17.31
CA ALA A 266 -16.25 -8.07 -17.08
C ALA A 266 -17.31 -8.61 -18.04
N GLN A 267 -18.37 -7.82 -18.32
CA GLN A 267 -19.46 -8.23 -19.21
C GLN A 267 -19.02 -8.26 -20.69
N GLU A 268 -18.15 -7.34 -21.08
CA GLU A 268 -17.63 -7.25 -22.45
C GLU A 268 -16.55 -8.31 -22.73
N ASN A 269 -15.91 -8.83 -21.67
CA ASN A 269 -14.77 -9.75 -21.78
C ASN A 269 -14.94 -11.03 -20.94
N PRO A 270 -16.04 -11.80 -21.12
CA PRO A 270 -16.30 -13.00 -20.32
C PRO A 270 -15.22 -14.08 -20.52
N HIS A 271 -14.53 -14.08 -21.66
CA HIS A 271 -13.43 -15.01 -21.93
C HIS A 271 -12.20 -14.72 -21.07
N ILE A 272 -11.91 -13.44 -20.76
CA ILE A 272 -10.83 -13.06 -19.84
C ILE A 272 -11.21 -13.48 -18.41
N VAL A 273 -12.43 -13.20 -17.98
CA VAL A 273 -12.93 -13.67 -16.67
C VAL A 273 -12.75 -15.17 -16.54
N LYS A 274 -13.23 -15.95 -17.54
CA LYS A 274 -13.09 -17.41 -17.55
C LYS A 274 -11.62 -17.88 -17.48
N ARG A 275 -10.71 -17.17 -18.15
CA ARG A 275 -9.26 -17.47 -18.12
C ARG A 275 -8.65 -17.24 -16.75
N LEU A 276 -9.09 -16.20 -16.02
CA LEU A 276 -8.55 -15.82 -14.72
C LEU A 276 -9.18 -16.58 -13.54
N LEU A 277 -10.38 -17.15 -13.71
CA LEU A 277 -11.09 -17.85 -12.64
C LEU A 277 -10.25 -18.97 -11.97
N PRO A 278 -9.57 -19.87 -12.69
CA PRO A 278 -8.78 -20.91 -12.05
C PRO A 278 -7.63 -20.38 -11.18
N LEU A 279 -7.09 -19.20 -11.53
CA LEU A 279 -6.09 -18.53 -10.72
C LEU A 279 -6.73 -17.82 -9.52
N TRP A 280 -7.89 -17.17 -9.71
CA TRP A 280 -8.66 -16.53 -8.66
C TRP A 280 -9.10 -17.54 -7.59
N GLU A 281 -9.55 -18.75 -8.00
CA GLU A 281 -9.98 -19.85 -7.12
C GLU A 281 -8.86 -20.36 -6.21
N LYS A 282 -7.60 -20.20 -6.58
CA LYS A 282 -6.47 -20.50 -5.68
C LYS A 282 -6.49 -19.64 -4.43
N GLY A 283 -6.94 -18.39 -4.53
CA GLY A 283 -7.13 -17.50 -3.39
C GLY A 283 -8.32 -17.88 -2.49
N VAL A 284 -9.30 -18.64 -2.98
CA VAL A 284 -10.49 -19.06 -2.20
C VAL A 284 -10.19 -20.20 -1.22
N ARG A 285 -9.06 -20.87 -1.37
CA ARG A 285 -8.71 -22.07 -0.56
C ARG A 285 -8.22 -21.78 0.84
N PHE A 286 -8.19 -20.52 1.25
CA PHE A 286 -7.95 -20.17 2.64
C PHE A 286 -9.28 -20.28 3.40
N ASP A 287 -9.52 -21.48 3.97
CA ASP A 287 -10.60 -21.68 4.94
C ASP A 287 -10.24 -20.87 6.20
N TYR A 288 -10.96 -19.78 6.44
CA TYR A 288 -10.96 -19.04 7.69
C TYR A 288 -12.02 -19.58 8.64
#